data_de74911940b95db87db880913f81095f
#
_entry.id   de74911940b95db87db880913f81095f
#
_cell.length_a   1.000
_cell.length_b   1.000
_cell.length_c   1.000
_cell.angle_alpha   90.00
_cell.angle_beta   90.00
_cell.angle_gamma   90.00
#
_symmetry.space_group_name_H-M   'P 1'
#
loop_
_entity.id
_entity.type
_entity.pdbx_description
1 polymer ?
#
loop_
_entity_poly.entity_id
_entity_poly.type
_entity_poly.pdbx_seq_one_letter_code
_entity_poly.pdbx_strand_id
1 'polypeptide(L)'
;MLRKMRLVVFCLPLLLAGCVEVEMQVSSLGKITQTFTATVSQRAADVLKAAAQNYLGRNWRISVERKGEMNIVQVWRTYSSRPETKPMPGVTVEFRRRNGWFRATYELRVRYEPAELFQTRDEEVVAANRKVTVRIYMPGRILPERSNVASVEGNTAELNLDPLSRTEVRVVAVGFIWWRIGLLLLILAALVWLIAPYIPRMVERVRRPTVKVVQR
;
A
#
# COMPACT_ATOMS: atom_id res chain seq x y z
N MET A 1 -1.37 15.01 28.33
CA MET A 1 -0.06 15.62 28.01
C MET A 1 1.06 14.62 27.83
N LEU A 2 1.30 13.68 28.73
CA LEU A 2 2.38 12.67 28.66
C LEU A 2 2.38 11.80 27.37
N ARG A 3 1.24 11.53 26.77
CA ARG A 3 1.14 10.64 25.57
C ARG A 3 1.65 11.30 24.29
N LYS A 4 1.54 12.64 24.17
CA LYS A 4 2.08 13.41 23.04
C LYS A 4 3.60 13.55 23.12
N MET A 5 4.14 13.79 24.31
CA MET A 5 5.57 13.91 24.56
C MET A 5 6.35 12.61 24.24
N ARG A 6 5.71 11.45 24.41
CA ARG A 6 6.32 10.13 24.17
C ARG A 6 6.64 9.85 22.70
N LEU A 7 5.90 10.43 21.78
CA LEU A 7 6.08 10.17 20.34
C LEU A 7 7.14 11.09 19.70
N VAL A 8 7.24 12.30 20.21
CA VAL A 8 8.27 13.28 19.80
C VAL A 8 9.68 12.72 20.08
N VAL A 9 9.88 12.11 21.25
CA VAL A 9 11.15 11.46 21.63
C VAL A 9 11.53 10.31 20.69
N PHE A 10 10.57 9.72 19.97
CA PHE A 10 10.84 8.64 19.01
C PHE A 10 11.11 9.15 17.59
N CYS A 11 10.38 10.15 17.12
CA CYS A 11 10.61 10.74 15.80
C CYS A 11 11.95 11.49 15.74
N LEU A 12 12.36 12.13 16.84
CA LEU A 12 13.60 12.90 16.90
C LEU A 12 14.86 12.07 16.58
N PRO A 13 15.09 10.89 17.15
CA PRO A 13 16.24 10.07 16.80
C PRO A 13 16.18 9.50 15.36
N LEU A 14 14.99 9.20 14.82
CA LEU A 14 14.83 8.82 13.42
C LEU A 14 15.19 10.00 12.49
N LEU A 15 14.81 11.20 12.86
CA LEU A 15 15.17 12.43 12.13
C LEU A 15 16.64 12.79 12.28
N LEU A 16 17.33 12.33 13.34
CA LEU A 16 18.80 12.47 13.50
C LEU A 16 19.57 11.50 12.59
N ALA A 17 18.96 10.43 12.10
CA ALA A 17 19.51 9.57 11.08
C ALA A 17 19.54 10.29 9.72
N GLY A 18 20.62 10.21 8.97
CA GLY A 18 20.85 10.99 7.74
C GLY A 18 19.74 10.88 6.69
N CYS A 19 19.36 9.66 6.29
CA CYS A 19 18.27 9.37 5.36
C CYS A 19 17.25 8.49 6.05
N VAL A 20 15.98 8.85 5.94
CA VAL A 20 14.86 8.04 6.41
C VAL A 20 14.05 7.57 5.20
N GLU A 21 13.90 6.27 5.06
CA GLU A 21 13.00 5.67 4.09
C GLU A 21 11.73 5.23 4.80
N VAL A 22 10.59 5.60 4.24
CA VAL A 22 9.27 5.18 4.71
C VAL A 22 8.63 4.34 3.63
N GLU A 23 8.35 3.08 3.93
CA GLU A 23 7.64 2.20 3.03
C GLU A 23 6.22 1.95 3.53
N MET A 24 5.26 2.04 2.64
CA MET A 24 3.86 1.73 2.91
C MET A 24 3.39 0.64 1.94
N GLN A 25 3.16 -0.57 2.44
CA GLN A 25 2.60 -1.67 1.65
C GLN A 25 1.12 -1.80 1.93
N VAL A 26 0.31 -1.65 0.88
CA VAL A 26 -1.15 -1.74 0.97
C VAL A 26 -1.62 -3.05 0.37
N SER A 27 -2.34 -3.85 1.15
CA SER A 27 -2.97 -5.08 0.65
C SER A 27 -4.32 -4.79 -0.02
N SER A 28 -4.79 -5.72 -0.85
CA SER A 28 -6.12 -5.64 -1.49
C SER A 28 -7.29 -5.63 -0.50
N LEU A 29 -7.06 -6.02 0.75
CA LEU A 29 -8.05 -6.01 1.83
C LEU A 29 -7.97 -4.77 2.73
N GLY A 30 -7.11 -3.79 2.39
CA GLY A 30 -6.94 -2.57 3.17
C GLY A 30 -6.07 -2.75 4.42
N LYS A 31 -5.28 -3.82 4.49
CA LYS A 31 -4.25 -3.97 5.50
C LYS A 31 -3.03 -3.19 5.05
N ILE A 32 -2.53 -2.29 5.89
CA ILE A 32 -1.38 -1.43 5.60
C ILE A 32 -0.24 -1.82 6.52
N THR A 33 0.91 -2.13 5.92
CA THR A 33 2.18 -2.29 6.64
C THR A 33 3.02 -1.06 6.37
N GLN A 34 3.38 -0.37 7.44
CA GLN A 34 4.22 0.82 7.39
C GLN A 34 5.56 0.50 8.04
N THR A 35 6.64 0.71 7.30
CA THR A 35 8.02 0.44 7.72
C THR A 35 8.81 1.74 7.64
N PHE A 36 9.54 2.06 8.68
CA PHE A 36 10.53 3.12 8.72
C PHE A 36 11.90 2.48 8.76
N THR A 37 12.77 2.86 7.85
CA THR A 37 14.15 2.37 7.77
C THR A 37 15.10 3.56 7.92
N ALA A 38 16.04 3.46 8.85
CA ALA A 38 17.06 4.46 9.05
C ALA A 38 18.43 3.81 9.18
N THR A 39 19.43 4.38 8.54
CA THR A 39 20.84 3.97 8.69
C THR A 39 21.50 4.89 9.70
N VAL A 40 21.98 4.32 10.82
CA VAL A 40 22.44 5.08 11.98
C VAL A 40 23.72 4.50 12.56
N SER A 41 24.45 5.29 13.37
CA SER A 41 25.57 4.78 14.17
C SER A 41 25.09 3.82 15.28
N GLN A 42 26.00 3.01 15.83
CA GLN A 42 25.69 2.08 16.93
C GLN A 42 24.99 2.78 18.09
N ARG A 43 25.53 3.92 18.54
CA ARG A 43 24.98 4.68 19.67
C ARG A 43 23.55 5.15 19.40
N ALA A 44 23.28 5.61 18.17
CA ALA A 44 21.95 6.05 17.78
C ALA A 44 20.97 4.85 17.66
N ALA A 45 21.44 3.68 17.21
CA ALA A 45 20.63 2.47 17.15
C ALA A 45 20.19 2.01 18.55
N ASP A 46 21.07 2.06 19.54
CA ASP A 46 20.76 1.70 20.93
C ASP A 46 19.71 2.65 21.53
N VAL A 47 19.85 3.96 21.27
CA VAL A 47 18.85 4.97 21.70
C VAL A 47 17.50 4.72 21.02
N LEU A 48 17.48 4.48 19.71
CA LEU A 48 16.27 4.18 18.96
C LEU A 48 15.58 2.91 19.46
N LYS A 49 16.35 1.87 19.74
CA LYS A 49 15.83 0.60 20.27
C LYS A 49 15.20 0.81 21.66
N ALA A 50 15.87 1.51 22.53
CA ALA A 50 15.35 1.83 23.87
C ALA A 50 14.09 2.72 23.78
N ALA A 51 14.11 3.75 22.93
CA ALA A 51 12.96 4.59 22.69
C ALA A 51 11.78 3.81 22.12
N ALA A 52 12.01 2.93 21.13
CA ALA A 52 10.95 2.11 20.55
C ALA A 52 10.31 1.17 21.58
N GLN A 53 11.10 0.51 22.41
CA GLN A 53 10.59 -0.37 23.47
C GLN A 53 9.74 0.36 24.50
N ASN A 54 10.15 1.59 24.86
CA ASN A 54 9.47 2.37 25.90
C ASN A 54 8.26 3.17 25.40
N TYR A 55 8.28 3.61 24.14
CA TYR A 55 7.32 4.61 23.65
C TYR A 55 6.38 4.12 22.55
N LEU A 56 6.75 3.10 21.76
CA LEU A 56 5.95 2.65 20.60
C LEU A 56 4.88 1.63 21.00
N GLY A 57 4.37 1.41 21.98
CA GLY A 57 3.26 0.49 22.28
C GLY A 57 3.37 -0.89 21.59
N ARG A 58 2.55 -1.85 22.02
CA ARG A 58 2.62 -3.28 21.63
C ARG A 58 2.45 -3.58 20.13
N ASN A 59 2.01 -2.62 19.32
CA ASN A 59 1.70 -2.83 17.91
C ASN A 59 2.89 -2.55 16.97
N TRP A 60 3.99 -2.03 17.49
CA TRP A 60 5.21 -1.77 16.74
C TRP A 60 6.23 -2.86 16.98
N ARG A 61 6.97 -3.17 15.93
CA ARG A 61 8.11 -4.08 15.98
C ARG A 61 9.36 -3.32 15.56
N ILE A 62 10.49 -3.72 16.10
CA ILE A 62 11.80 -3.14 15.78
C ILE A 62 12.79 -4.26 15.47
N SER A 63 13.60 -4.04 14.45
CA SER A 63 14.77 -4.83 14.12
C SER A 63 15.97 -3.91 13.98
N VAL A 64 17.13 -4.37 14.43
CA VAL A 64 18.41 -3.69 14.25
C VAL A 64 19.36 -4.68 13.62
N GLU A 65 19.85 -4.36 12.43
CA GLU A 65 20.81 -5.18 11.69
C GLU A 65 22.12 -4.38 11.53
N ARG A 66 23.24 -5.00 11.86
CA ARG A 66 24.55 -4.38 11.71
C ARG A 66 25.06 -4.59 10.27
N LYS A 67 25.41 -3.49 9.61
CA LYS A 67 25.99 -3.51 8.26
C LYS A 67 27.28 -2.71 8.24
N GLY A 68 28.41 -3.40 8.44
CA GLY A 68 29.72 -2.76 8.59
C GLY A 68 29.80 -1.93 9.88
N GLU A 69 30.12 -0.65 9.75
CA GLU A 69 30.21 0.31 10.87
C GLU A 69 28.87 0.96 11.22
N MET A 70 27.87 0.79 10.38
CA MET A 70 26.55 1.36 10.55
C MET A 70 25.52 0.30 10.93
N ASN A 71 24.42 0.73 11.51
CA ASN A 71 23.26 -0.12 11.78
C ASN A 71 22.06 0.33 10.97
N ILE A 72 21.36 -0.65 10.43
CA ILE A 72 20.04 -0.45 9.80
C ILE A 72 19.01 -0.71 10.88
N VAL A 73 18.27 0.31 11.26
CA VAL A 73 17.14 0.21 12.19
C VAL A 73 15.87 0.23 11.38
N GLN A 74 15.09 -0.84 11.51
CA GLN A 74 13.77 -0.94 10.90
C GLN A 74 12.71 -0.99 11.98
N VAL A 75 11.71 -0.13 11.86
CA VAL A 75 10.57 -0.07 12.75
C VAL A 75 9.31 -0.20 11.93
N TRP A 76 8.50 -1.20 12.22
CA TRP A 76 7.30 -1.43 11.41
C TRP A 76 6.09 -1.78 12.25
N ARG A 77 4.95 -1.52 11.67
CA ARG A 77 3.67 -1.99 12.19
C ARG A 77 2.72 -2.30 11.04
N THR A 78 1.73 -3.11 11.36
CA THR A 78 0.63 -3.42 10.47
C THR A 78 -0.69 -3.04 11.13
N TYR A 79 -1.56 -2.36 10.38
CA TYR A 79 -2.88 -1.97 10.82
C TYR A 79 -3.89 -2.12 9.69
N SER A 80 -5.16 -2.28 10.04
CA SER A 80 -6.26 -2.25 9.07
C SER A 80 -6.70 -0.82 8.89
N SER A 81 -6.75 -0.37 7.64
CA SER A 81 -7.34 0.92 7.31
C SER A 81 -8.84 0.83 7.52
N ARG A 82 -9.33 1.56 8.51
CA ARG A 82 -10.73 2.00 8.60
C ARG A 82 -10.84 3.33 7.85
N PRO A 83 -12.05 3.88 7.57
CA PRO A 83 -12.19 5.07 6.71
C PRO A 83 -11.20 6.18 6.99
N GLU A 84 -10.78 6.34 8.24
CA GLU A 84 -9.74 7.27 8.63
C GLU A 84 -8.93 6.67 9.78
N THR A 85 -7.64 6.48 9.56
CA THR A 85 -6.73 5.93 10.58
C THR A 85 -5.61 6.94 10.80
N LYS A 86 -5.41 7.34 12.05
CA LYS A 86 -4.25 8.14 12.47
C LYS A 86 -3.16 7.22 13.00
N PRO A 87 -2.25 6.74 12.14
CA PRO A 87 -1.17 5.84 12.56
C PRO A 87 -0.21 6.51 13.55
N MET A 88 0.05 7.78 13.40
CA MET A 88 0.87 8.60 14.28
C MET A 88 0.32 10.03 14.26
N PRO A 89 0.65 10.90 15.23
CA PRO A 89 0.34 12.31 15.15
C PRO A 89 0.84 12.89 13.83
N GLY A 90 0.11 13.83 13.26
CA GLY A 90 0.47 14.46 12.00
C GLY A 90 0.34 13.59 10.75
N VAL A 91 -0.01 12.32 10.87
CA VAL A 91 -0.22 11.44 9.70
C VAL A 91 -1.62 10.85 9.73
N THR A 92 -2.41 11.16 8.73
CA THR A 92 -3.73 10.56 8.52
C THR A 92 -3.69 9.71 7.26
N VAL A 93 -4.17 8.48 7.36
CA VAL A 93 -4.21 7.53 6.24
C VAL A 93 -5.65 7.11 6.00
N GLU A 94 -6.12 7.29 4.77
CA GLU A 94 -7.43 6.89 4.30
C GLU A 94 -7.26 5.94 3.12
N PHE A 95 -7.91 4.78 3.20
CA PHE A 95 -7.91 3.81 2.11
C PHE A 95 -9.33 3.50 1.69
N ARG A 96 -9.60 3.57 0.41
CA ARG A 96 -10.88 3.23 -0.19
C ARG A 96 -10.70 2.18 -1.26
N ARG A 97 -11.58 1.20 -1.26
CA ARG A 97 -11.67 0.18 -2.30
C ARG A 97 -13.04 0.24 -2.96
N ARG A 98 -13.04 0.29 -4.29
CA ARG A 98 -14.25 0.19 -5.09
C ARG A 98 -14.15 -1.06 -5.97
N ASN A 99 -15.09 -1.98 -5.82
CA ASN A 99 -15.12 -3.22 -6.60
C ASN A 99 -15.99 -3.02 -7.83
N GLY A 100 -15.42 -3.20 -9.01
CA GLY A 100 -16.16 -3.48 -10.25
C GLY A 100 -16.33 -4.98 -10.46
N TRP A 101 -16.78 -5.40 -11.65
CA TRP A 101 -16.98 -6.80 -11.98
C TRP A 101 -15.66 -7.60 -11.98
N PHE A 102 -14.67 -7.15 -12.75
CA PHE A 102 -13.38 -7.83 -12.91
C PHE A 102 -12.21 -7.02 -12.36
N ARG A 103 -12.42 -5.73 -12.09
CA ARG A 103 -11.39 -4.80 -11.62
C ARG A 103 -11.80 -4.20 -10.29
N ALA A 104 -10.83 -4.01 -9.42
CA ALA A 104 -10.98 -3.20 -8.22
C ALA A 104 -10.14 -1.93 -8.36
N THR A 105 -10.69 -0.80 -7.96
CA THR A 105 -9.95 0.45 -7.84
C THR A 105 -9.61 0.66 -6.37
N TYR A 106 -8.36 0.95 -6.11
CA TYR A 106 -7.81 1.22 -4.79
C TYR A 106 -7.37 2.68 -4.75
N GLU A 107 -7.78 3.39 -3.73
CA GLU A 107 -7.40 4.78 -3.50
C GLU A 107 -6.81 4.89 -2.10
N LEU A 108 -5.56 5.35 -2.01
CA LEU A 108 -4.86 5.67 -0.78
C LEU A 108 -4.68 7.18 -0.72
N ARG A 109 -5.06 7.79 0.39
CA ARG A 109 -4.77 9.19 0.71
C ARG A 109 -3.97 9.23 1.99
N VAL A 110 -2.85 9.92 1.94
CA VAL A 110 -1.99 10.15 3.10
C VAL A 110 -1.88 11.66 3.27
N ARG A 111 -2.29 12.15 4.42
CA ARG A 111 -2.11 13.55 4.81
C ARG A 111 -1.04 13.62 5.87
N TYR A 112 -0.08 14.48 5.64
CA TYR A 112 1.01 14.77 6.55
C TYR A 112 0.90 16.23 7.03
N GLU A 113 0.82 16.40 8.34
CA GLU A 113 0.70 17.69 9.02
C GLU A 113 1.85 17.83 10.03
N PRO A 114 2.96 18.51 9.65
CA PRO A 114 4.15 18.62 10.49
C PRO A 114 3.90 19.31 11.84
N ALA A 115 2.97 20.27 11.89
CA ALA A 115 2.63 20.99 13.12
C ALA A 115 2.12 20.09 14.25
N GLU A 116 1.61 18.89 13.95
CA GLU A 116 1.23 17.92 14.99
C GLU A 116 2.43 17.08 15.47
N LEU A 117 3.52 17.02 14.69
CA LEU A 117 4.73 16.25 14.99
C LEU A 117 5.79 17.06 15.72
N PHE A 118 6.07 18.26 15.24
CA PHE A 118 7.11 19.12 15.78
C PHE A 118 6.49 20.10 16.78
N GLN A 119 7.02 20.10 18.00
CA GLN A 119 6.52 20.97 19.09
C GLN A 119 7.50 22.09 19.42
N THR A 120 8.75 21.97 18.96
CA THR A 120 9.79 22.94 19.22
C THR A 120 10.47 23.37 17.92
N ARG A 121 10.99 24.61 17.93
CA ARG A 121 11.73 25.16 16.80
C ARG A 121 13.03 24.38 16.50
N ASP A 122 13.65 23.83 17.53
CA ASP A 122 14.86 23.02 17.37
C ASP A 122 14.58 21.70 16.62
N GLU A 123 13.42 21.09 16.84
CA GLU A 123 12.97 19.90 16.11
C GLU A 123 12.72 20.20 14.62
N GLU A 124 12.15 21.38 14.32
CA GLU A 124 11.94 21.83 12.94
C GLU A 124 13.28 22.06 12.23
N VAL A 125 14.27 22.70 12.89
CA VAL A 125 15.61 22.93 12.32
C VAL A 125 16.32 21.61 12.03
N VAL A 126 16.20 20.62 12.89
CA VAL A 126 16.77 19.29 12.67
C VAL A 126 16.07 18.60 11.51
N ALA A 127 14.75 18.70 11.41
CA ALA A 127 13.95 18.08 10.35
C ALA A 127 14.21 18.72 8.98
N ALA A 128 14.41 20.04 8.90
CA ALA A 128 14.63 20.81 7.67
C ALA A 128 15.80 20.28 6.81
N ASN A 129 16.83 19.73 7.47
CA ASN A 129 18.03 19.24 6.82
C ASN A 129 17.95 17.75 6.40
N ARG A 130 16.77 17.14 6.47
CA ARG A 130 16.60 15.69 6.21
C ARG A 130 15.82 15.42 4.94
N LYS A 131 16.26 14.39 4.22
CA LYS A 131 15.52 13.84 3.08
C LYS A 131 14.71 12.65 3.57
N VAL A 132 13.41 12.71 3.39
CA VAL A 132 12.50 11.60 3.68
C VAL A 132 11.96 11.08 2.35
N THR A 133 12.35 9.86 1.99
CA THR A 133 11.83 9.20 0.81
C THR A 133 10.68 8.28 1.23
N VAL A 134 9.53 8.46 0.60
CA VAL A 134 8.35 7.63 0.85
C VAL A 134 8.07 6.78 -0.37
N ARG A 135 8.02 5.45 -0.16
CA ARG A 135 7.63 4.47 -1.17
C ARG A 135 6.31 3.84 -0.80
N ILE A 136 5.37 3.85 -1.74
CA ILE A 136 4.02 3.31 -1.55
C ILE A 136 3.80 2.18 -2.55
N TYR A 137 3.56 0.97 -2.03
CA TYR A 137 3.25 -0.23 -2.82
C TYR A 137 1.75 -0.48 -2.79
N MET A 138 1.11 -0.43 -3.94
CA MET A 138 -0.33 -0.63 -4.10
C MET A 138 -0.66 -2.06 -4.58
N PRO A 139 -1.85 -2.59 -4.27
CA PRO A 139 -2.27 -3.95 -4.70
C PRO A 139 -2.69 -4.02 -6.18
N GLY A 140 -2.13 -3.18 -7.04
CA GLY A 140 -2.41 -3.13 -8.46
C GLY A 140 -1.58 -2.06 -9.16
N ARG A 141 -1.72 -1.95 -10.48
CA ARG A 141 -1.00 -0.94 -11.26
C ARG A 141 -1.50 0.46 -10.91
N ILE A 142 -0.58 1.34 -10.56
CA ILE A 142 -0.89 2.74 -10.26
C ILE A 142 -1.24 3.48 -11.55
N LEU A 143 -2.23 4.38 -11.44
CA LEU A 143 -2.66 5.27 -12.50
C LEU A 143 -2.02 6.65 -12.27
N PRO A 144 -0.95 7.01 -13.02
CA PRO A 144 -0.24 8.28 -12.82
C PRO A 144 -1.14 9.50 -12.98
N GLU A 145 -2.05 9.46 -13.97
CA GLU A 145 -2.98 10.55 -14.29
C GLU A 145 -4.01 10.86 -13.19
N ARG A 146 -4.17 9.93 -12.22
CA ARG A 146 -5.09 10.06 -11.07
C ARG A 146 -4.38 10.16 -9.72
N SER A 147 -3.06 10.14 -9.76
CA SER A 147 -2.19 10.18 -8.58
C SER A 147 -1.39 11.48 -8.59
N ASN A 148 -1.14 12.05 -7.40
CA ASN A 148 -0.32 13.27 -7.26
C ASN A 148 1.06 12.95 -6.70
N VAL A 149 1.75 11.99 -7.27
CA VAL A 149 3.09 11.51 -6.85
C VAL A 149 4.14 11.85 -7.91
N ALA A 150 5.37 12.04 -7.48
CA ALA A 150 6.45 12.49 -8.36
C ALA A 150 6.91 11.40 -9.34
N SER A 151 6.95 10.14 -8.90
CA SER A 151 7.38 9.01 -9.72
C SER A 151 6.48 7.81 -9.50
N VAL A 152 6.18 7.10 -10.58
CA VAL A 152 5.36 5.87 -10.57
C VAL A 152 6.03 4.82 -11.43
N GLU A 153 6.26 3.64 -10.87
CA GLU A 153 6.76 2.46 -11.57
C GLU A 153 5.89 1.24 -11.23
N GLY A 154 5.06 0.83 -12.19
CA GLY A 154 4.17 -0.32 -12.03
C GLY A 154 3.16 -0.15 -10.89
N ASN A 155 3.41 -0.82 -9.76
CA ASN A 155 2.60 -0.77 -8.54
C ASN A 155 3.25 0.04 -7.41
N THR A 156 4.35 0.71 -7.69
CA THR A 156 5.13 1.49 -6.73
C THR A 156 5.03 2.97 -7.06
N ALA A 157 4.78 3.80 -6.06
CA ALA A 157 4.89 5.25 -6.13
C ALA A 157 5.99 5.71 -5.20
N GLU A 158 6.82 6.64 -5.68
CA GLU A 158 7.89 7.24 -4.89
C GLU A 158 7.72 8.75 -4.84
N LEU A 159 7.95 9.31 -3.67
CA LEU A 159 7.96 10.75 -3.45
C LEU A 159 9.01 11.13 -2.41
N ASN A 160 9.59 12.30 -2.58
CA ASN A 160 10.42 12.93 -1.56
C ASN A 160 9.53 13.87 -0.75
N LEU A 161 9.47 13.66 0.54
CA LEU A 161 8.67 14.45 1.47
C LEU A 161 9.55 15.51 2.10
N ASP A 162 9.10 16.77 2.03
CA ASP A 162 9.65 17.82 2.86
C ASP A 162 9.05 17.69 4.27
N PRO A 163 9.88 17.43 5.30
CA PRO A 163 9.38 17.21 6.65
C PRO A 163 8.65 18.41 7.27
N LEU A 164 8.87 19.61 6.74
CA LEU A 164 8.26 20.84 7.28
C LEU A 164 7.01 21.28 6.53
N SER A 165 6.78 20.71 5.35
CA SER A 165 5.66 21.11 4.52
C SER A 165 4.46 20.19 4.72
N ARG A 166 3.28 20.79 4.83
CA ARG A 166 2.04 20.01 4.77
C ARG A 166 1.92 19.36 3.39
N THR A 167 1.77 18.05 3.39
CA THR A 167 1.71 17.28 2.16
C THR A 167 0.48 16.37 2.16
N GLU A 168 -0.27 16.39 1.06
CA GLU A 168 -1.33 15.43 0.80
C GLU A 168 -0.94 14.58 -0.41
N VAL A 169 -0.83 13.29 -0.19
CA VAL A 169 -0.50 12.29 -1.21
C VAL A 169 -1.74 11.50 -1.53
N ARG A 170 -2.06 11.41 -2.81
CA ARG A 170 -3.14 10.57 -3.34
C ARG A 170 -2.58 9.60 -4.35
N VAL A 171 -2.78 8.31 -4.11
CA VAL A 171 -2.37 7.24 -5.01
C VAL A 171 -3.59 6.42 -5.39
N VAL A 172 -3.82 6.28 -6.69
CA VAL A 172 -4.92 5.49 -7.24
C VAL A 172 -4.34 4.34 -8.04
N ALA A 173 -4.79 3.11 -7.74
CA ALA A 173 -4.35 1.92 -8.44
C ALA A 173 -5.54 1.05 -8.88
N VAL A 174 -5.33 0.25 -9.91
CA VAL A 174 -6.31 -0.71 -10.44
C VAL A 174 -5.71 -2.09 -10.46
N GLY A 175 -6.42 -3.05 -9.88
CA GLY A 175 -6.05 -4.45 -9.86
C GLY A 175 -7.17 -5.36 -10.38
N PHE A 176 -6.79 -6.56 -10.84
CA PHE A 176 -7.76 -7.56 -11.28
C PHE A 176 -8.26 -8.41 -10.12
N ILE A 177 -9.54 -8.78 -10.18
CA ILE A 177 -10.16 -9.69 -9.21
C ILE A 177 -10.10 -11.11 -9.79
N TRP A 178 -8.92 -11.74 -9.69
CA TRP A 178 -8.61 -13.01 -10.35
C TRP A 178 -9.58 -14.15 -10.04
N TRP A 179 -10.10 -14.24 -8.83
CA TRP A 179 -11.03 -15.28 -8.46
C TRP A 179 -12.35 -15.21 -9.25
N ARG A 180 -12.82 -13.99 -9.60
CA ARG A 180 -14.02 -13.80 -10.44
C ARG A 180 -13.78 -14.20 -11.89
N ILE A 181 -12.58 -13.95 -12.38
CA ILE A 181 -12.16 -14.41 -13.72
C ILE A 181 -12.11 -15.94 -13.74
N GLY A 182 -11.53 -16.57 -12.72
CA GLY A 182 -11.51 -18.02 -12.57
C GLY A 182 -12.92 -18.62 -12.52
N LEU A 183 -13.84 -18.01 -11.75
CA LEU A 183 -15.22 -18.44 -11.68
C LEU A 183 -15.94 -18.35 -13.04
N LEU A 184 -15.74 -17.25 -13.78
CA LEU A 184 -16.31 -17.09 -15.10
C LEU A 184 -15.81 -18.16 -16.08
N LEU A 185 -14.51 -18.44 -16.10
CA LEU A 185 -13.92 -19.48 -16.92
C LEU A 185 -14.48 -20.87 -16.58
N LEU A 186 -14.70 -21.14 -15.30
CA LEU A 186 -15.27 -22.39 -14.82
C LEU A 186 -16.72 -22.55 -15.27
N ILE A 187 -17.51 -21.47 -15.20
CA ILE A 187 -18.90 -21.46 -15.72
C ILE A 187 -18.92 -21.70 -17.24
N LEU A 188 -18.04 -21.01 -17.99
CA LEU A 188 -17.94 -21.22 -19.44
C LEU A 188 -17.55 -22.65 -19.81
N ALA A 189 -16.57 -23.23 -19.09
CA ALA A 189 -16.18 -24.62 -19.29
C ALA A 189 -17.33 -25.59 -19.02
N ALA A 190 -18.10 -25.37 -17.95
CA ALA A 190 -19.26 -26.16 -17.61
C ALA A 190 -20.33 -26.03 -18.69
N LEU A 191 -20.59 -24.83 -19.22
CA LEU A 191 -21.55 -24.63 -20.34
C LEU A 191 -21.11 -25.35 -21.62
N VAL A 192 -19.81 -25.22 -21.97
CA VAL A 192 -19.26 -25.96 -23.14
C VAL A 192 -19.44 -27.46 -22.96
N TRP A 193 -19.12 -27.99 -21.79
CA TRP A 193 -19.28 -29.42 -21.49
C TRP A 193 -20.73 -29.86 -21.59
N LEU A 194 -21.67 -29.03 -21.14
CA LEU A 194 -23.12 -29.32 -21.21
C LEU A 194 -23.66 -29.27 -22.64
N ILE A 195 -23.16 -28.39 -23.51
CA ILE A 195 -23.59 -28.17 -24.89
C ILE A 195 -22.90 -29.13 -25.85
N ALA A 196 -21.66 -29.54 -25.59
CA ALA A 196 -20.85 -30.40 -26.45
C ALA A 196 -21.58 -31.66 -26.95
N PRO A 197 -22.34 -32.41 -26.13
CA PRO A 197 -23.04 -33.61 -26.61
C PRO A 197 -24.24 -33.32 -27.54
N TYR A 198 -24.73 -32.07 -27.57
CA TYR A 198 -25.84 -31.67 -28.43
C TYR A 198 -25.40 -31.16 -29.80
N ILE A 199 -24.14 -30.72 -29.94
CA ILE A 199 -23.60 -30.20 -31.21
C ILE A 199 -23.71 -31.20 -32.34
N PRO A 200 -23.30 -32.50 -32.24
CA PRO A 200 -23.41 -33.44 -33.34
C PRO A 200 -24.87 -33.66 -33.76
N ARG A 201 -25.80 -33.69 -32.82
CA ARG A 201 -27.22 -33.84 -33.11
C ARG A 201 -27.82 -32.65 -33.87
N MET A 202 -27.36 -31.43 -33.59
CA MET A 202 -27.77 -30.25 -34.36
C MET A 202 -27.19 -30.24 -35.77
N VAL A 203 -25.92 -30.60 -35.92
CA VAL A 203 -25.25 -30.69 -37.23
C VAL A 203 -25.93 -31.73 -38.13
N GLU A 204 -26.32 -32.91 -37.60
CA GLU A 204 -27.09 -33.91 -38.36
C GLU A 204 -28.48 -33.44 -38.81
N ARG A 205 -29.19 -32.68 -37.99
CA ARG A 205 -30.50 -32.09 -38.36
C ARG A 205 -30.36 -31.08 -39.50
N VAL A 206 -29.32 -30.29 -39.52
CA VAL A 206 -29.06 -29.29 -40.57
C VAL A 206 -28.60 -29.96 -41.88
N ARG A 207 -27.90 -31.11 -41.80
CA ARG A 207 -27.44 -31.88 -42.98
C ARG A 207 -28.51 -32.74 -43.66
N ARG A 208 -29.67 -32.97 -43.03
CA ARG A 208 -30.76 -33.70 -43.71
C ARG A 208 -31.52 -32.73 -44.63
N PRO A 209 -31.25 -32.71 -45.95
CA PRO A 209 -32.08 -31.95 -46.89
C PRO A 209 -33.48 -32.51 -46.84
N THR A 210 -34.48 -31.66 -46.67
CA THR A 210 -35.87 -31.97 -46.82
C THR A 210 -36.10 -32.31 -48.31
N VAL A 211 -35.88 -33.56 -48.66
CA VAL A 211 -36.30 -34.06 -49.99
C VAL A 211 -37.82 -34.07 -49.96
N LYS A 212 -38.46 -33.01 -50.49
CA LYS A 212 -39.87 -33.01 -50.82
C LYS A 212 -40.03 -33.95 -52.05
N VAL A 213 -40.47 -35.18 -51.79
CA VAL A 213 -40.95 -36.06 -52.86
C VAL A 213 -42.25 -35.46 -53.40
N VAL A 214 -42.15 -34.81 -54.55
CA VAL A 214 -43.34 -34.43 -55.31
C VAL A 214 -43.80 -35.70 -56.03
N GLN A 215 -44.81 -36.38 -55.49
CA GLN A 215 -45.54 -37.41 -56.20
C GLN A 215 -46.41 -36.68 -57.22
N ARG A 216 -46.26 -37.04 -58.51
CA ARG A 216 -47.19 -36.77 -59.60
C ARG A 216 -48.14 -37.93 -59.75
#